data_95b3446121f70d84a1b38b2c907319a8
#
_entry.id   95b3446121f70d84a1b38b2c907319a8
#
_cell.length_a   1.000
_cell.length_b   1.000
_cell.length_c   1.000
_cell.angle_alpha   90.00
_cell.angle_beta   90.00
_cell.angle_gamma   90.00
#
_symmetry.space_group_name_H-M   'P 1'
#
loop_
_entity.id
_entity.type
_entity.pdbx_description
1 polymer ?
#
loop_
_entity_poly.entity_id
_entity_poly.type
_entity_poly.pdbx_seq_one_letter_code
_entity_poly.pdbx_strand_id
1 'polypeptide(L)'
;AVAIRAHDDLDGLPLLVVLDAAALRDAPAFADADELVVGPGSAAELRVRIARAWQRSGATAEGDTISLGGLALNVATHETTIDGDPVDLTHMEHRLLRFLLTHPRRVFTREALLERVWGYEHYGATRTVDVHVRRLRAKLGDEYGPRIQTVRSVGYRLAR
;
A
#
# COMPACT_ATOMS: atom_id res chain seq x y z
N ALA A 1 -0.04 9.46 18.24
CA ALA A 1 -0.11 8.29 17.33
C ALA A 1 -1.45 8.24 16.61
N VAL A 2 -2.57 8.29 17.34
CA VAL A 2 -3.93 8.26 16.76
C VAL A 2 -4.14 9.39 15.74
N ALA A 3 -3.68 10.61 16.03
CA ALA A 3 -3.82 11.75 15.11
C ALA A 3 -3.02 11.58 13.80
N ILE A 4 -1.87 10.90 13.84
CA ILE A 4 -1.04 10.65 12.64
C ILE A 4 -1.71 9.59 11.75
N ARG A 5 -2.26 8.52 12.33
CA ARG A 5 -2.97 7.48 11.58
C ARG A 5 -4.33 7.92 11.02
N ALA A 6 -4.86 9.04 11.50
CA ALA A 6 -6.09 9.64 10.96
C ALA A 6 -5.88 10.34 9.61
N HIS A 7 -4.62 10.55 9.18
CA HIS A 7 -4.32 11.09 7.86
C HIS A 7 -4.40 9.99 6.81
N ASP A 8 -5.33 10.12 5.90
CA ASP A 8 -5.58 9.16 4.82
C ASP A 8 -4.34 8.86 3.96
N ASP A 9 -3.44 9.82 3.80
CA ASP A 9 -2.21 9.68 3.00
C ASP A 9 -1.13 8.81 3.67
N LEU A 10 -1.26 8.56 4.98
CA LEU A 10 -0.31 7.76 5.77
C LEU A 10 -0.85 6.38 6.12
N ASP A 11 -2.06 6.05 5.65
CA ASP A 11 -2.67 4.76 5.93
C ASP A 11 -1.91 3.63 5.21
N GLY A 12 -1.64 2.55 5.97
CA GLY A 12 -0.84 1.41 5.48
C GLY A 12 0.68 1.60 5.61
N LEU A 13 1.15 2.80 5.97
CA LEU A 13 2.57 3.00 6.27
C LEU A 13 2.87 2.58 7.72
N PRO A 14 4.01 1.94 7.97
CA PRO A 14 4.43 1.65 9.34
C PRO A 14 4.76 2.95 10.08
N LEU A 15 4.24 3.08 11.30
CA LEU A 15 4.51 4.20 12.19
C LEU A 15 5.68 3.86 13.10
N LEU A 16 6.80 4.52 12.88
CA LEU A 16 7.96 4.45 13.76
C LEU A 16 8.03 5.74 14.59
N VAL A 17 8.03 5.60 15.91
CA VAL A 17 8.13 6.74 16.86
C VAL A 17 9.50 6.73 17.51
N VAL A 18 10.20 7.86 17.41
CA VAL A 18 11.48 8.07 18.10
C VAL A 18 11.24 8.90 19.34
N LEU A 19 11.59 8.35 20.51
CA LEU A 19 11.46 9.01 21.81
C LEU A 19 12.85 9.31 22.37
N ASP A 20 13.01 10.44 23.02
CA ASP A 20 14.15 10.62 23.89
C ASP A 20 13.96 9.86 25.22
N ALA A 21 15.04 9.75 26.01
CA ALA A 21 14.98 9.03 27.29
C ALA A 21 14.01 9.67 28.29
N ALA A 22 13.77 11.00 28.19
CA ALA A 22 12.85 11.72 29.07
C ALA A 22 11.40 11.44 28.71
N ALA A 23 11.11 11.26 27.40
CA ALA A 23 9.77 10.95 26.87
C ALA A 23 9.40 9.47 26.97
N LEU A 24 10.27 8.60 27.46
CA LEU A 24 10.00 7.17 27.58
C LEU A 24 8.77 6.88 28.48
N ARG A 25 8.49 7.73 29.47
CA ARG A 25 7.28 7.63 30.30
C ARG A 25 5.98 7.75 29.51
N ASP A 26 6.03 8.41 28.36
CA ASP A 26 4.89 8.66 27.49
C ASP A 26 4.74 7.53 26.43
N ALA A 27 5.63 6.52 26.43
CA ALA A 27 5.58 5.40 25.51
C ALA A 27 4.19 4.70 25.42
N PRO A 28 3.41 4.55 26.50
CA PRO A 28 2.06 4.00 26.41
C PRO A 28 1.11 4.80 25.51
N ALA A 29 1.32 6.12 25.36
CA ALA A 29 0.54 6.95 24.42
C ALA A 29 0.77 6.61 22.93
N PHE A 30 1.81 5.84 22.64
CA PHE A 30 2.20 5.42 21.30
C PHE A 30 2.02 3.90 21.09
N ALA A 31 1.10 3.28 21.84
CA ALA A 31 0.82 1.84 21.74
C ALA A 31 0.43 1.38 20.32
N ASP A 32 -0.12 2.29 19.50
CA ASP A 32 -0.47 2.02 18.10
C ASP A 32 0.71 2.17 17.12
N ALA A 33 1.91 2.53 17.61
CA ALA A 33 3.10 2.56 16.75
C ALA A 33 3.58 1.14 16.43
N ASP A 34 4.03 0.93 15.20
CA ASP A 34 4.58 -0.35 14.77
C ASP A 34 5.99 -0.59 15.35
N GLU A 35 6.71 0.48 15.67
CA GLU A 35 8.03 0.44 16.27
C GLU A 35 8.29 1.66 17.15
N LEU A 36 8.91 1.44 18.32
CA LEU A 36 9.40 2.49 19.21
C LEU A 36 10.93 2.46 19.29
N VAL A 37 11.56 3.60 19.06
CA VAL A 37 13.01 3.78 19.16
C VAL A 37 13.30 4.78 20.28
N VAL A 38 14.22 4.44 21.18
CA VAL A 38 14.65 5.32 22.27
C VAL A 38 16.03 5.90 21.95
N GLY A 39 16.13 7.22 21.98
CA GLY A 39 17.38 7.95 21.76
C GLY A 39 17.68 8.23 20.28
N PRO A 40 18.78 8.95 20.02
CA PRO A 40 19.23 9.21 18.66
C PRO A 40 19.87 7.93 18.09
N GLY A 41 19.06 6.98 17.68
CA GLY A 41 19.54 5.74 17.07
C GLY A 41 20.51 6.02 15.91
N SER A 42 21.51 5.17 15.71
CA SER A 42 22.38 5.27 14.54
C SER A 42 21.57 5.09 13.26
N ALA A 43 22.03 5.67 12.15
CA ALA A 43 21.37 5.47 10.86
C ALA A 43 21.23 3.98 10.49
N ALA A 44 22.20 3.14 10.89
CA ALA A 44 22.15 1.70 10.70
C ALA A 44 21.04 1.04 11.53
N GLU A 45 20.89 1.43 12.79
CA GLU A 45 19.84 0.94 13.67
C GLU A 45 18.45 1.35 13.17
N LEU A 46 18.26 2.60 12.77
CA LEU A 46 17.02 3.09 12.21
C LEU A 46 16.61 2.31 10.94
N ARG A 47 17.56 2.03 10.04
CA ARG A 47 17.30 1.20 8.85
C ARG A 47 16.78 -0.19 9.22
N VAL A 48 17.40 -0.87 10.19
CA VAL A 48 16.96 -2.20 10.64
C VAL A 48 15.57 -2.14 11.25
N ARG A 49 15.29 -1.12 12.07
CA ARG A 49 13.98 -0.97 12.72
C ARG A 49 12.88 -0.61 11.74
N ILE A 50 13.17 0.27 10.77
CA ILE A 50 12.26 0.57 9.66
C ILE A 50 11.95 -0.71 8.88
N ALA A 51 12.96 -1.50 8.49
CA ALA A 51 12.75 -2.76 7.80
C ALA A 51 11.86 -3.73 8.59
N ARG A 52 12.07 -3.85 9.91
CA ARG A 52 11.22 -4.68 10.77
C ARG A 52 9.78 -4.16 10.90
N ALA A 53 9.60 -2.84 11.00
CA ALA A 53 8.28 -2.22 11.02
C ALA A 53 7.52 -2.52 9.71
N TRP A 54 8.19 -2.42 8.56
CA TRP A 54 7.65 -2.79 7.26
C TRP A 54 7.23 -4.27 7.20
N GLN A 55 8.08 -5.20 7.68
CA GLN A 55 7.75 -6.62 7.73
C GLN A 55 6.51 -6.91 8.59
N ARG A 56 6.36 -6.22 9.72
CA ARG A 56 5.20 -6.39 10.61
C ARG A 56 3.92 -5.77 10.08
N SER A 57 4.01 -4.66 9.36
CA SER A 57 2.85 -4.02 8.72
C SER A 57 2.31 -4.84 7.52
N GLY A 58 2.99 -5.93 7.16
CA GLY A 58 2.67 -6.77 6.00
C GLY A 58 3.14 -6.18 4.67
N ALA A 59 3.88 -5.07 4.73
CA ALA A 59 4.65 -4.56 3.61
C ALA A 59 6.04 -5.18 3.68
N THR A 60 6.35 -6.10 2.80
CA THR A 60 7.61 -6.84 2.81
C THR A 60 8.78 -5.95 2.46
N ALA A 61 9.75 -5.82 3.40
CA ALA A 61 11.05 -5.20 3.17
C ALA A 61 12.12 -6.25 2.79
N GLU A 62 11.79 -7.17 1.92
CA GLU A 62 12.77 -7.78 1.03
C GLU A 62 12.54 -7.14 -0.33
N GLY A 63 13.25 -6.03 -0.56
CA GLY A 63 13.33 -5.31 -1.84
C GLY A 63 12.01 -5.22 -2.59
N ASP A 64 11.43 -4.06 -2.63
CA ASP A 64 10.52 -3.59 -3.67
C ASP A 64 9.36 -4.51 -4.14
N THR A 65 9.08 -5.64 -3.49
CA THR A 65 8.04 -6.58 -3.90
C THR A 65 6.87 -6.62 -2.93
N ILE A 66 5.67 -6.36 -3.44
CA ILE A 66 4.40 -6.49 -2.70
C ILE A 66 3.69 -7.74 -3.19
N SER A 67 3.30 -8.65 -2.27
CA SER A 67 2.69 -9.93 -2.66
C SER A 67 1.34 -10.19 -2.01
N LEU A 68 0.50 -10.93 -2.73
CA LEU A 68 -0.80 -11.43 -2.30
C LEU A 68 -0.99 -12.86 -2.82
N GLY A 69 -0.69 -13.85 -2.00
CA GLY A 69 -0.62 -15.24 -2.47
C GLY A 69 0.49 -15.40 -3.50
N GLY A 70 0.20 -15.97 -4.67
CA GLY A 70 1.14 -16.08 -5.77
C GLY A 70 1.30 -14.83 -6.62
N LEU A 71 0.44 -13.81 -6.43
CA LEU A 71 0.59 -12.52 -7.10
C LEU A 71 1.73 -11.73 -6.43
N ALA A 72 2.76 -11.37 -7.17
CA ALA A 72 3.88 -10.55 -6.73
C ALA A 72 4.07 -9.34 -7.66
N LEU A 73 4.26 -8.16 -7.08
CA LEU A 73 4.47 -6.91 -7.79
C LEU A 73 5.77 -6.28 -7.28
N ASN A 74 6.76 -6.15 -8.17
CA ASN A 74 8.01 -5.48 -7.89
C ASN A 74 7.89 -3.97 -8.20
N VAL A 75 8.10 -3.15 -7.19
CA VAL A 75 7.95 -1.70 -7.30
C VAL A 75 9.13 -1.06 -8.02
N ALA A 76 10.34 -1.62 -7.90
CA ALA A 76 11.55 -1.08 -8.50
C ALA A 76 11.68 -1.43 -9.98
N THR A 77 11.39 -2.70 -10.35
CA THR A 77 11.49 -3.15 -11.74
C THR A 77 10.20 -2.95 -12.53
N HIS A 78 9.09 -2.61 -11.86
CA HIS A 78 7.74 -2.54 -12.43
C HIS A 78 7.23 -3.88 -12.99
N GLU A 79 7.83 -4.99 -12.58
CA GLU A 79 7.40 -6.33 -12.97
C GLU A 79 6.27 -6.82 -12.09
N THR A 80 5.37 -7.59 -12.68
CA THR A 80 4.28 -8.27 -11.97
C THR A 80 4.27 -9.72 -12.39
N THR A 81 4.15 -10.64 -11.44
CA THR A 81 4.09 -12.08 -11.70
C THR A 81 2.93 -12.71 -10.94
N ILE A 82 2.40 -13.81 -11.46
CA ILE A 82 1.46 -14.70 -10.78
C ILE A 82 2.07 -16.10 -10.80
N ASP A 83 2.36 -16.66 -9.64
CA ASP A 83 3.04 -17.95 -9.46
C ASP A 83 4.37 -18.06 -10.24
N GLY A 84 5.04 -16.91 -10.40
CA GLY A 84 6.29 -16.78 -11.15
C GLY A 84 6.11 -16.45 -12.63
N ASP A 85 4.93 -16.58 -13.20
CA ASP A 85 4.63 -16.24 -14.58
C ASP A 85 4.43 -14.72 -14.75
N PRO A 86 5.09 -14.07 -15.72
CA PRO A 86 5.01 -12.63 -15.89
C PRO A 86 3.63 -12.19 -16.40
N VAL A 87 3.12 -11.10 -15.82
CA VAL A 87 1.88 -10.42 -16.24
C VAL A 87 2.24 -9.05 -16.79
N ASP A 88 1.96 -8.84 -18.08
CA ASP A 88 2.25 -7.55 -18.73
C ASP A 88 1.21 -6.51 -18.36
N LEU A 89 1.56 -5.62 -17.43
CA LEU A 89 0.76 -4.48 -17.01
C LEU A 89 1.29 -3.19 -17.63
N THR A 90 0.39 -2.32 -18.07
CA THR A 90 0.76 -0.95 -18.40
C THR A 90 1.18 -0.21 -17.12
N HIS A 91 1.94 0.89 -17.28
CA HIS A 91 2.37 1.70 -16.12
C HIS A 91 1.21 2.09 -15.19
N MET A 92 0.07 2.48 -15.75
CA MET A 92 -1.09 2.88 -14.95
C MET A 92 -1.81 1.71 -14.29
N GLU A 93 -1.85 0.55 -14.92
CA GLU A 93 -2.39 -0.68 -14.32
C GLU A 93 -1.49 -1.15 -13.16
N HIS A 94 -0.17 -1.09 -13.34
CA HIS A 94 0.80 -1.38 -12.28
C HIS A 94 0.64 -0.42 -11.09
N ARG A 95 0.53 0.90 -11.33
CA ARG A 95 0.30 1.89 -10.27
C ARG A 95 -1.02 1.65 -9.54
N LEU A 96 -2.10 1.34 -10.26
CA LEU A 96 -3.40 1.04 -9.67
C LEU A 96 -3.34 -0.24 -8.82
N LEU A 97 -2.72 -1.30 -9.33
CA LEU A 97 -2.54 -2.56 -8.60
C LEU A 97 -1.71 -2.35 -7.34
N ARG A 98 -0.57 -1.64 -7.45
CA ARG A 98 0.27 -1.27 -6.31
C ARG A 98 -0.53 -0.55 -5.23
N PHE A 99 -1.30 0.47 -5.62
CA PHE A 99 -2.11 1.25 -4.69
C PHE A 99 -3.13 0.37 -3.96
N LEU A 100 -3.82 -0.53 -4.67
CA LEU A 100 -4.80 -1.43 -4.07
C LEU A 100 -4.14 -2.49 -3.17
N LEU A 101 -2.96 -3.02 -3.54
CA LEU A 101 -2.20 -4.00 -2.75
C LEU A 101 -1.67 -3.40 -1.44
N THR A 102 -1.29 -2.13 -1.46
CA THR A 102 -0.81 -1.41 -0.26
C THR A 102 -1.95 -1.00 0.67
N HIS A 103 -3.21 -1.03 0.20
CA HIS A 103 -4.39 -0.66 0.98
C HIS A 103 -5.46 -1.77 0.96
N PRO A 104 -5.15 -2.98 1.43
CA PRO A 104 -6.07 -4.11 1.35
C PRO A 104 -7.34 -3.86 2.19
N ARG A 105 -8.48 -4.35 1.70
CA ARG A 105 -9.82 -4.25 2.32
C ARG A 105 -10.42 -2.85 2.38
N ARG A 106 -9.66 -1.79 2.12
CA ARG A 106 -10.17 -0.42 2.11
C ARG A 106 -10.94 -0.14 0.82
N VAL A 107 -12.08 0.51 0.95
CA VAL A 107 -12.88 0.97 -0.19
C VAL A 107 -12.43 2.36 -0.58
N PHE A 108 -12.18 2.57 -1.87
CA PHE A 108 -11.85 3.87 -2.44
C PHE A 108 -12.90 4.27 -3.46
N THR A 109 -13.32 5.53 -3.43
CA THR A 109 -14.19 6.07 -4.48
C THR A 109 -13.41 6.18 -5.80
N ARG A 110 -14.12 6.32 -6.91
CA ARG A 110 -13.50 6.51 -8.23
C ARG A 110 -12.68 7.79 -8.29
N GLU A 111 -13.19 8.84 -7.67
CA GLU A 111 -12.53 10.15 -7.53
C GLU A 111 -11.22 10.02 -6.74
N ALA A 112 -11.26 9.34 -5.59
CA ALA A 112 -10.08 9.13 -4.77
C ALA A 112 -9.03 8.27 -5.49
N LEU A 113 -9.44 7.23 -6.24
CA LEU A 113 -8.52 6.45 -7.06
C LEU A 113 -7.92 7.28 -8.20
N LEU A 114 -8.73 8.10 -8.87
CA LEU A 114 -8.25 8.97 -9.95
C LEU A 114 -7.19 9.94 -9.41
N GLU A 115 -7.48 10.61 -8.31
CA GLU A 115 -6.57 11.56 -7.68
C GLU A 115 -5.26 10.91 -7.22
N ARG A 116 -5.34 9.79 -6.49
CA ARG A 116 -4.18 9.16 -5.86
C ARG A 116 -3.30 8.37 -6.83
N VAL A 117 -3.89 7.77 -7.86
CA VAL A 117 -3.16 6.93 -8.83
C VAL A 117 -2.72 7.74 -10.05
N TRP A 118 -3.56 8.66 -10.54
CA TRP A 118 -3.26 9.48 -11.74
C TRP A 118 -2.70 10.86 -11.40
N GLY A 119 -3.03 11.40 -10.21
CA GLY A 119 -2.59 12.72 -9.74
C GLY A 119 -3.57 13.85 -10.10
N TYR A 120 -3.37 15.00 -9.47
CA TYR A 120 -4.26 16.17 -9.59
C TYR A 120 -4.36 16.78 -11.00
N GLU A 121 -3.37 16.53 -11.87
CA GLU A 121 -3.36 17.08 -13.23
C GLU A 121 -4.27 16.32 -14.22
N HIS A 122 -4.81 15.18 -13.80
CA HIS A 122 -5.72 14.39 -14.63
C HIS A 122 -7.17 14.80 -14.37
N TYR A 123 -7.61 15.87 -15.04
CA TYR A 123 -9.04 16.22 -15.19
C TYR A 123 -9.79 15.19 -16.06
N GLY A 124 -9.42 13.91 -15.97
CA GLY A 124 -10.07 12.82 -16.68
C GLY A 124 -11.39 12.43 -16.03
N ALA A 125 -12.33 11.95 -16.84
CA ALA A 125 -13.56 11.39 -16.32
C ALA A 125 -13.23 10.18 -15.41
N THR A 126 -13.90 10.03 -14.28
CA THR A 126 -13.79 8.89 -13.33
C THR A 126 -13.98 7.53 -14.01
N ARG A 127 -14.59 7.52 -15.21
CA ARG A 127 -14.72 6.35 -16.09
C ARG A 127 -13.37 5.75 -16.50
N THR A 128 -12.29 6.53 -16.48
CA THR A 128 -10.92 6.04 -16.71
C THR A 128 -10.55 4.95 -15.70
N VAL A 129 -10.94 5.12 -14.44
CA VAL A 129 -10.71 4.12 -13.39
C VAL A 129 -11.42 2.80 -13.73
N ASP A 130 -12.67 2.85 -14.15
CA ASP A 130 -13.46 1.67 -14.49
C ASP A 130 -12.82 0.88 -15.64
N VAL A 131 -12.30 1.57 -16.65
CA VAL A 131 -11.61 0.95 -17.80
C VAL A 131 -10.33 0.23 -17.33
N HIS A 132 -9.52 0.89 -16.49
CA HIS A 132 -8.29 0.28 -15.99
C HIS A 132 -8.57 -0.88 -15.04
N VAL A 133 -9.56 -0.78 -14.16
CA VAL A 133 -9.98 -1.90 -13.32
C VAL A 133 -10.44 -3.09 -14.16
N ARG A 134 -11.22 -2.86 -15.22
CA ARG A 134 -11.65 -3.94 -16.13
C ARG A 134 -10.46 -4.62 -16.80
N ARG A 135 -9.51 -3.84 -17.34
CA ARG A 135 -8.31 -4.37 -17.99
C ARG A 135 -7.43 -5.13 -17.01
N LEU A 136 -7.22 -4.55 -15.83
CA LEU A 136 -6.43 -5.15 -14.77
C LEU A 136 -7.02 -6.50 -14.34
N ARG A 137 -8.34 -6.58 -14.11
CA ARG A 137 -9.02 -7.85 -13.80
C ARG A 137 -8.80 -8.92 -14.87
N ALA A 138 -8.91 -8.54 -16.15
CA ALA A 138 -8.69 -9.46 -17.25
C ALA A 138 -7.25 -10.00 -17.29
N LYS A 139 -6.27 -9.17 -16.99
CA LYS A 139 -4.85 -9.56 -16.96
C LYS A 139 -4.47 -10.38 -15.73
N LEU A 140 -5.11 -10.13 -14.61
CA LEU A 140 -4.90 -10.89 -13.35
C LEU A 140 -5.62 -12.25 -13.34
N GLY A 141 -6.43 -12.54 -14.37
CA GLY A 141 -7.11 -13.82 -14.54
C GLY A 141 -8.21 -14.08 -13.51
N ASP A 142 -8.67 -15.34 -13.50
CA ASP A 142 -9.85 -15.75 -12.72
C ASP A 142 -9.58 -15.84 -11.21
N GLU A 143 -8.34 -15.98 -10.80
CA GLU A 143 -7.98 -16.09 -9.40
C GLU A 143 -7.84 -14.71 -8.72
N TYR A 144 -7.08 -13.80 -9.31
CA TYR A 144 -6.77 -12.51 -8.70
C TYR A 144 -7.66 -11.37 -9.20
N GLY A 145 -8.19 -11.46 -10.42
CA GLY A 145 -9.10 -10.46 -10.95
C GLY A 145 -10.32 -10.19 -10.07
N PRO A 146 -11.05 -11.22 -9.59
CA PRO A 146 -12.22 -11.05 -8.70
C PRO A 146 -11.87 -10.47 -7.32
N ARG A 147 -10.59 -10.53 -6.90
CA ARG A 147 -10.16 -9.90 -5.63
C ARG A 147 -10.25 -8.38 -5.68
N ILE A 148 -10.19 -7.77 -6.86
CA ILE A 148 -10.54 -6.36 -7.03
C ILE A 148 -12.06 -6.27 -7.08
N GLN A 149 -12.70 -5.99 -5.97
CA GLN A 149 -14.15 -5.97 -5.83
C GLN A 149 -14.74 -4.60 -6.15
N THR A 150 -15.90 -4.59 -6.83
CA THR A 150 -16.70 -3.39 -7.03
C THR A 150 -17.64 -3.20 -5.83
N VAL A 151 -17.55 -2.05 -5.19
CA VAL A 151 -18.54 -1.60 -4.22
C VAL A 151 -19.53 -0.71 -4.95
N ARG A 152 -20.76 -1.20 -5.17
CA ARG A 152 -21.77 -0.52 -5.99
C ARG A 152 -21.99 0.90 -5.49
N SER A 153 -22.11 1.84 -6.41
CA SER A 153 -22.31 3.28 -6.17
C SER A 153 -21.18 3.98 -5.40
N VAL A 154 -20.09 3.27 -5.02
CA VAL A 154 -18.94 3.84 -4.31
C VAL A 154 -17.68 3.77 -5.16
N GLY A 155 -17.14 2.58 -5.40
CA GLY A 155 -15.87 2.43 -6.09
C GLY A 155 -15.31 1.02 -6.00
N TYR A 156 -14.05 0.89 -5.58
CA TYR A 156 -13.32 -0.37 -5.62
C TYR A 156 -12.54 -0.64 -4.33
N ARG A 157 -12.32 -1.92 -4.04
CA ARG A 157 -11.42 -2.40 -2.99
C ARG A 157 -10.71 -3.67 -3.44
N LEU A 158 -9.58 -3.99 -2.80
CA LEU A 158 -8.94 -5.29 -2.91
C LEU A 158 -9.34 -6.17 -1.72
N ALA A 159 -9.90 -7.34 -1.99
CA ALA A 159 -10.10 -8.39 -1.00
C ALA A 159 -8.79 -9.19 -0.83
N ARG A 160 -8.48 -9.57 0.41
CA ARG A 160 -7.38 -10.51 0.69
C ARG A 160 -7.81 -11.94 0.45
#